data_bcb4089880ae47213f146971b5964d56
#
_entry.id   bcb4089880ae47213f146971b5964d56
#
_cell.length_a   1.000
_cell.length_b   1.000
_cell.length_c   1.000
_cell.angle_alpha   90.00
_cell.angle_beta   90.00
_cell.angle_gamma   90.00
#
_symmetry.space_group_name_H-M   'P 1'
#
loop_
_entity.id
_entity.type
_entity.pdbx_description
1 polymer ?
#
loop_
_entity_poly.entity_id
_entity_poly.type
_entity_poly.pdbx_seq_one_letter_code
_entity_poly.pdbx_strand_id
1 'polypeptide(L)'
;MLSDDERRLIAKNTAHCSQAVDGVVPNMRDSLAAASADRWKYYAQKVANPFAEVNLIVIGTVTSAALVTARIKQSVHGTAFRPIAVSAYQKYSIYNQPWKISHDLKKSDAASLCKWTSDEISQIFQLPMQGSYFIGIDRNAFSLMPEVDILPEQLTNDDREGLYLGRSVYSSQRLFVPLEQLLLHTAVMGKSGVGKTTLLKQLITQFQRRGIPVLILEPVKREYRDLVARMKDSRVFTVERPVIPLLINPFYVPKDVPLGEYRSSLLSAFKAAFSLPDPLPALFEKAIAEAYTLNGWTDISTSEDGNVSIFDMSDFVRAFKRVISRSSYSNEVKGNMMSGGAFRLQSLIERCPRTFNTIHSTSVEDLLNGCAVLEMGSLEPEQKSLVSALTLISILAYLKSTRQSDHRLRNIVLIDEAHALLDQGEGATQEEKALNSTMTQLMINVITEI
;
A
#
# COMPACT_ATOMS: atom_id res chain seq x y z
N MET A 1 4.04 -5.85 42.09
CA MET A 1 5.36 -6.52 41.87
C MET A 1 5.38 -7.85 42.57
N LEU A 2 6.12 -8.83 42.07
CA LEU A 2 6.38 -10.06 42.83
C LEU A 2 7.25 -9.74 44.03
N SER A 3 6.93 -10.31 45.20
CA SER A 3 7.75 -10.21 46.38
C SER A 3 9.06 -11.00 46.19
N ASP A 4 10.09 -10.70 46.98
CA ASP A 4 11.37 -11.41 46.91
C ASP A 4 11.22 -12.90 47.25
N ASP A 5 10.30 -13.23 48.13
CA ASP A 5 9.99 -14.63 48.46
C ASP A 5 9.34 -15.38 47.32
N GLU A 6 8.45 -14.72 46.57
CA GLU A 6 7.84 -15.31 45.37
C GLU A 6 8.87 -15.51 44.26
N ARG A 7 9.80 -14.57 44.07
CA ARG A 7 10.92 -14.72 43.11
C ARG A 7 11.81 -15.88 43.47
N ARG A 8 12.18 -16.00 44.76
CA ARG A 8 12.97 -17.12 45.28
C ARG A 8 12.26 -18.46 45.11
N LEU A 9 10.95 -18.52 45.36
CA LEU A 9 10.14 -19.71 45.16
C LEU A 9 10.10 -20.17 43.70
N ILE A 10 9.91 -19.23 42.77
CA ILE A 10 9.94 -19.50 41.33
C ILE A 10 11.32 -20.06 40.93
N ALA A 11 12.41 -19.41 41.33
CA ALA A 11 13.77 -19.86 41.02
C ALA A 11 14.05 -21.25 41.55
N LYS A 12 13.68 -21.53 42.84
CA LYS A 12 13.86 -22.83 43.49
C LYS A 12 13.10 -23.93 42.79
N ASN A 13 11.83 -23.69 42.46
CA ASN A 13 10.99 -24.71 41.82
C ASN A 13 11.40 -24.94 40.35
N THR A 14 11.87 -23.90 39.65
CA THR A 14 12.42 -24.06 38.30
C THR A 14 13.66 -24.95 38.30
N ALA A 15 14.58 -24.71 39.22
CA ALA A 15 15.80 -25.53 39.37
C ALA A 15 15.47 -26.98 39.76
N HIS A 16 14.56 -27.17 40.71
CA HIS A 16 14.15 -28.49 41.13
C HIS A 16 13.49 -29.32 40.06
N CYS A 17 12.55 -28.72 39.29
CA CYS A 17 11.89 -29.38 38.17
C CYS A 17 12.85 -29.68 37.01
N SER A 18 13.84 -28.83 36.76
CA SER A 18 14.85 -29.08 35.72
C SER A 18 15.73 -30.28 36.04
N GLN A 19 16.14 -30.41 37.33
CA GLN A 19 16.91 -31.57 37.78
C GLN A 19 16.14 -32.88 37.71
N ALA A 20 14.82 -32.86 37.91
CA ALA A 20 13.96 -34.04 37.81
C ALA A 20 13.75 -34.53 36.37
N VAL A 21 13.90 -33.67 35.36
CA VAL A 21 13.71 -34.01 33.95
C VAL A 21 14.98 -34.63 33.33
N ASP A 22 16.16 -34.27 33.81
CA ASP A 22 17.45 -34.70 33.23
C ASP A 22 17.85 -36.14 33.60
N GLY A 23 17.06 -36.86 34.38
CA GLY A 23 17.52 -38.09 35.03
C GLY A 23 16.79 -39.39 34.74
N VAL A 24 15.68 -39.49 33.99
CA VAL A 24 14.84 -40.74 33.99
C VAL A 24 14.10 -41.04 32.66
N VAL A 25 13.97 -42.33 32.38
CA VAL A 25 13.23 -43.01 31.31
C VAL A 25 11.72 -42.65 31.29
N PRO A 26 11.06 -42.49 30.10
CA PRO A 26 9.72 -41.93 29.99
C PRO A 26 8.63 -42.82 30.60
N ASN A 27 8.02 -42.36 31.67
CA ASN A 27 6.88 -42.92 32.33
C ASN A 27 5.81 -41.83 32.54
N MET A 28 4.56 -42.17 32.79
CA MET A 28 3.43 -41.20 32.89
C MET A 28 3.69 -40.14 34.01
N ARG A 29 4.51 -40.43 35.03
CA ARG A 29 4.96 -39.48 36.01
C ARG A 29 5.92 -38.43 35.45
N ASP A 30 6.70 -38.76 34.44
CA ASP A 30 7.67 -37.91 33.83
C ASP A 30 7.01 -36.85 32.92
N SER A 31 5.88 -37.18 32.32
CA SER A 31 5.11 -36.18 31.54
C SER A 31 4.51 -35.09 32.42
N LEU A 32 4.10 -35.43 33.64
CA LEU A 32 3.62 -34.45 34.62
C LEU A 32 4.77 -33.58 35.16
N ALA A 33 5.97 -34.19 35.39
CA ALA A 33 7.15 -33.47 35.78
C ALA A 33 7.65 -32.52 34.69
N ALA A 34 7.66 -32.97 33.43
CA ALA A 34 7.99 -32.14 32.27
C ALA A 34 7.03 -30.96 32.11
N ALA A 35 5.70 -31.20 32.19
CA ALA A 35 4.71 -30.14 32.15
C ALA A 35 4.84 -29.14 33.30
N SER A 36 5.27 -29.59 34.48
CA SER A 36 5.56 -28.73 35.63
C SER A 36 6.85 -27.93 35.42
N ALA A 37 7.88 -28.54 34.85
CA ALA A 37 9.16 -27.86 34.53
C ALA A 37 8.93 -26.76 33.48
N ASP A 38 8.17 -27.02 32.42
CA ASP A 38 7.84 -26.03 31.40
C ASP A 38 7.07 -24.85 31.98
N ARG A 39 6.16 -25.12 32.91
CA ARG A 39 5.39 -24.08 33.60
C ARG A 39 6.32 -23.19 34.46
N TRP A 40 7.22 -23.78 35.22
CA TRP A 40 8.16 -23.01 36.04
C TRP A 40 9.19 -22.26 35.21
N LYS A 41 9.65 -22.83 34.08
CA LYS A 41 10.49 -22.13 33.10
C LYS A 41 9.76 -20.91 32.52
N TYR A 42 8.50 -21.07 32.18
CA TYR A 42 7.65 -19.96 31.70
C TYR A 42 7.59 -18.83 32.75
N TYR A 43 7.30 -19.14 34.01
CA TYR A 43 7.28 -18.14 35.07
C TYR A 43 8.66 -17.52 35.33
N ALA A 44 9.72 -18.28 35.26
CA ALA A 44 11.08 -17.77 35.42
C ALA A 44 11.47 -16.76 34.34
N GLN A 45 11.08 -17.03 33.08
CA GLN A 45 11.28 -16.10 31.98
C GLN A 45 10.45 -14.81 32.11
N LYS A 46 9.31 -14.90 32.79
CA LYS A 46 8.38 -13.78 32.96
C LYS A 46 8.65 -12.95 34.22
N VAL A 47 9.54 -13.40 35.13
CA VAL A 47 9.86 -12.67 36.37
C VAL A 47 10.41 -11.25 36.12
N ALA A 48 11.04 -11.02 34.98
CA ALA A 48 11.53 -9.70 34.59
C ALA A 48 10.39 -8.74 34.15
N ASN A 49 9.22 -9.27 33.80
CA ASN A 49 8.08 -8.47 33.35
C ASN A 49 7.26 -7.92 34.53
N PRO A 50 6.63 -6.76 34.42
CA PRO A 50 5.73 -6.25 35.44
C PRO A 50 4.52 -7.19 35.60
N PHE A 51 4.15 -7.46 36.84
CA PHE A 51 2.97 -8.21 37.24
C PHE A 51 1.90 -7.26 37.77
N ALA A 52 0.64 -7.50 37.40
CA ALA A 52 -0.50 -6.87 38.05
C ALA A 52 -1.37 -7.92 38.75
N GLU A 53 -1.98 -7.49 39.84
CA GLU A 53 -3.00 -8.31 40.53
C GLU A 53 -4.31 -8.14 39.73
N VAL A 54 -4.83 -9.28 39.24
CA VAL A 54 -6.03 -9.30 38.38
C VAL A 54 -7.11 -10.14 39.07
N ASN A 55 -8.30 -9.57 39.11
CA ASN A 55 -9.51 -10.29 39.49
C ASN A 55 -10.46 -10.29 38.29
N LEU A 56 -10.69 -11.47 37.72
CA LEU A 56 -11.59 -11.63 36.58
C LEU A 56 -12.97 -12.07 37.06
N ILE A 57 -13.97 -11.22 36.84
CA ILE A 57 -15.32 -11.45 37.28
C ILE A 57 -16.23 -11.60 36.07
N VAL A 58 -16.91 -12.74 35.98
CA VAL A 58 -17.89 -13.03 34.94
C VAL A 58 -19.29 -12.81 35.51
N ILE A 59 -20.01 -11.83 34.97
CA ILE A 59 -21.37 -11.50 35.35
C ILE A 59 -22.32 -11.94 34.24
N GLY A 60 -23.34 -12.70 34.58
CA GLY A 60 -24.33 -13.19 33.62
C GLY A 60 -25.32 -14.15 34.25
N THR A 61 -26.16 -14.76 33.42
CA THR A 61 -26.97 -15.92 33.87
C THR A 61 -26.07 -17.09 34.25
N VAL A 62 -26.53 -18.00 35.11
CA VAL A 62 -25.72 -19.16 35.55
C VAL A 62 -25.16 -19.94 34.37
N THR A 63 -25.97 -20.15 33.32
CA THR A 63 -25.52 -20.84 32.11
C THR A 63 -24.48 -20.07 31.32
N SER A 64 -24.69 -18.77 31.10
CA SER A 64 -23.76 -17.89 30.36
C SER A 64 -22.45 -17.74 31.11
N ALA A 65 -22.48 -17.51 32.42
CA ALA A 65 -21.32 -17.39 33.25
C ALA A 65 -20.46 -18.65 33.28
N ALA A 66 -21.10 -19.82 33.38
CA ALA A 66 -20.42 -21.11 33.34
C ALA A 66 -19.72 -21.36 32.00
N LEU A 67 -20.38 -21.02 30.89
CA LEU A 67 -19.84 -21.18 29.53
C LEU A 67 -18.63 -20.28 29.27
N VAL A 68 -18.71 -18.99 29.66
CA VAL A 68 -17.61 -18.05 29.57
C VAL A 68 -16.45 -18.47 30.47
N THR A 69 -16.74 -18.90 31.72
CA THR A 69 -15.70 -19.38 32.65
C THR A 69 -14.98 -20.60 32.11
N ALA A 70 -15.75 -21.57 31.51
CA ALA A 70 -15.13 -22.74 30.89
C ALA A 70 -14.23 -22.36 29.70
N ARG A 71 -14.63 -21.38 28.89
CA ARG A 71 -13.84 -20.91 27.76
C ARG A 71 -12.56 -20.19 28.20
N ILE A 72 -12.64 -19.37 29.22
CA ILE A 72 -11.46 -18.69 29.81
C ILE A 72 -10.49 -19.74 30.34
N LYS A 73 -10.98 -20.75 31.07
CA LYS A 73 -10.12 -21.86 31.56
C LYS A 73 -9.38 -22.60 30.45
N GLN A 74 -9.98 -22.74 29.27
CA GLN A 74 -9.32 -23.36 28.11
C GLN A 74 -8.26 -22.47 27.48
N SER A 75 -8.44 -21.15 27.56
CA SER A 75 -7.57 -20.18 26.89
C SER A 75 -6.37 -19.78 27.73
N VAL A 76 -6.46 -19.85 29.05
CA VAL A 76 -5.38 -19.44 29.97
C VAL A 76 -4.58 -20.66 30.42
N HIS A 77 -3.42 -20.88 29.84
CA HIS A 77 -2.54 -21.97 30.19
C HIS A 77 -2.04 -21.85 31.65
N GLY A 78 -2.43 -22.84 32.44
CA GLY A 78 -1.71 -23.18 33.69
C GLY A 78 -2.18 -22.52 34.97
N THR A 79 -3.19 -21.70 34.98
CA THR A 79 -3.76 -21.16 36.21
C THR A 79 -4.90 -22.04 36.73
N ALA A 80 -4.83 -22.46 37.99
CA ALA A 80 -5.93 -23.11 38.66
C ALA A 80 -7.02 -22.06 38.95
N PHE A 81 -7.94 -21.86 38.01
CA PHE A 81 -9.14 -21.09 38.28
C PHE A 81 -9.99 -21.83 39.31
N ARG A 82 -10.17 -21.27 40.48
CA ARG A 82 -11.27 -21.69 41.38
C ARG A 82 -12.45 -20.76 41.10
N PRO A 83 -13.52 -21.24 40.46
CA PRO A 83 -14.73 -20.44 40.36
C PRO A 83 -15.29 -20.29 41.78
N ILE A 84 -15.27 -19.09 42.28
CA ILE A 84 -16.01 -18.77 43.52
C ILE A 84 -17.43 -18.51 43.07
N ALA A 85 -18.36 -19.37 43.47
CA ALA A 85 -19.79 -19.15 43.24
C ALA A 85 -20.24 -18.00 44.12
N VAL A 86 -20.41 -16.81 43.52
CA VAL A 86 -20.81 -15.62 44.28
C VAL A 86 -22.32 -15.48 44.23
N SER A 87 -23.00 -16.18 45.10
CA SER A 87 -24.46 -16.01 45.31
C SER A 87 -24.87 -14.60 45.78
N ALA A 88 -23.93 -13.82 46.28
CA ALA A 88 -24.18 -12.48 46.82
C ALA A 88 -24.54 -11.44 45.73
N TYR A 89 -24.18 -11.65 44.46
CA TYR A 89 -24.42 -10.69 43.37
C TYR A 89 -25.81 -10.79 42.73
N GLN A 90 -26.63 -11.75 43.12
CA GLN A 90 -28.03 -11.86 42.68
C GLN A 90 -28.92 -10.66 43.13
N LYS A 91 -28.43 -9.83 44.06
CA LYS A 91 -29.16 -8.66 44.58
C LYS A 91 -28.89 -7.35 43.85
N TYR A 92 -27.92 -7.28 42.95
CA TYR A 92 -27.59 -6.04 42.27
C TYR A 92 -28.30 -5.93 40.92
N SER A 93 -29.11 -4.87 40.78
CA SER A 93 -29.64 -4.48 39.48
C SER A 93 -28.51 -3.89 38.65
N ILE A 94 -27.88 -4.70 37.82
CA ILE A 94 -26.73 -4.36 36.98
C ILE A 94 -27.05 -3.18 36.06
N TYR A 95 -28.33 -3.01 35.71
CA TYR A 95 -28.80 -1.96 34.80
C TYR A 95 -28.77 -0.54 35.36
N ASN A 96 -28.87 -0.39 36.69
CA ASN A 96 -29.05 0.95 37.26
C ASN A 96 -27.80 1.55 37.94
N GLN A 97 -26.81 0.76 38.31
CA GLN A 97 -25.60 1.25 38.99
C GLN A 97 -24.36 0.35 38.79
N PRO A 98 -23.80 0.26 37.60
CA PRO A 98 -22.64 -0.63 37.31
C PRO A 98 -21.37 -0.26 38.12
N TRP A 99 -21.21 0.99 38.58
CA TRP A 99 -20.08 1.44 39.39
C TRP A 99 -20.10 0.89 40.85
N LYS A 100 -21.26 0.57 41.40
CA LYS A 100 -21.34 -0.06 42.72
C LYS A 100 -20.73 -1.43 42.76
N ILE A 101 -20.85 -2.18 41.68
CA ILE A 101 -20.25 -3.50 41.54
C ILE A 101 -18.73 -3.39 41.67
N SER A 102 -18.09 -2.42 41.00
CA SER A 102 -16.64 -2.26 41.07
C SER A 102 -16.14 -1.83 42.45
N HIS A 103 -16.93 -1.10 43.23
CA HIS A 103 -16.56 -0.66 44.56
C HIS A 103 -16.66 -1.79 45.60
N ASP A 104 -17.71 -2.61 45.53
CA ASP A 104 -17.90 -3.73 46.47
C ASP A 104 -16.94 -4.89 46.15
N LEU A 105 -16.51 -5.04 44.89
CA LEU A 105 -15.53 -6.04 44.47
C LEU A 105 -14.10 -5.74 44.96
N LYS A 106 -13.75 -4.47 45.20
CA LYS A 106 -12.48 -4.10 45.84
C LYS A 106 -12.31 -4.59 47.28
N LYS A 107 -13.42 -5.00 47.90
CA LYS A 107 -13.45 -5.54 49.27
C LYS A 107 -13.46 -7.07 49.30
N SER A 108 -13.45 -7.77 48.15
CA SER A 108 -13.36 -9.23 48.16
C SER A 108 -11.96 -9.69 48.56
N ASP A 109 -11.89 -10.78 49.34
CA ASP A 109 -10.68 -11.32 49.94
C ASP A 109 -9.45 -11.31 49.02
N ALA A 110 -8.38 -10.70 49.50
CA ALA A 110 -7.07 -10.66 48.82
C ALA A 110 -6.51 -12.05 48.44
N ALA A 111 -7.02 -13.11 49.05
CA ALA A 111 -6.65 -14.51 48.77
C ALA A 111 -7.09 -15.04 47.38
N SER A 112 -7.95 -14.30 46.67
CA SER A 112 -8.44 -14.70 45.34
C SER A 112 -7.78 -13.97 44.17
N LEU A 113 -6.86 -13.07 44.41
CA LEU A 113 -6.17 -12.30 43.38
C LEU A 113 -5.11 -13.13 42.66
N CYS A 114 -5.19 -13.22 41.35
CA CYS A 114 -4.15 -13.82 40.51
C CYS A 114 -3.14 -12.77 40.06
N LYS A 115 -1.87 -13.09 40.04
CA LYS A 115 -0.84 -12.22 39.49
C LYS A 115 -0.57 -12.59 38.04
N TRP A 116 -0.87 -11.67 37.14
CA TRP A 116 -0.68 -11.86 35.72
C TRP A 116 0.39 -10.91 35.20
N THR A 117 1.15 -11.36 34.23
CA THR A 117 2.09 -10.52 33.49
C THR A 117 1.34 -9.58 32.54
N SER A 118 2.01 -8.53 32.11
CA SER A 118 1.46 -7.63 31.08
C SER A 118 1.04 -8.36 29.81
N ASP A 119 1.80 -9.39 29.42
CA ASP A 119 1.49 -10.19 28.21
C ASP A 119 0.23 -11.04 28.40
N GLU A 120 0.03 -11.62 29.58
CA GLU A 120 -1.18 -12.40 29.90
C GLU A 120 -2.42 -11.50 29.95
N ILE A 121 -2.28 -10.30 30.49
CA ILE A 121 -3.33 -9.29 30.51
C ILE A 121 -3.68 -8.87 29.10
N SER A 122 -2.67 -8.61 28.25
CA SER A 122 -2.88 -8.18 26.87
C SER A 122 -3.61 -9.22 26.00
N GLN A 123 -3.43 -10.51 26.30
CA GLN A 123 -4.17 -11.59 25.60
C GLN A 123 -5.68 -11.59 25.91
N ILE A 124 -6.07 -11.15 27.09
CA ILE A 124 -7.49 -11.08 27.48
C ILE A 124 -8.12 -9.75 27.10
N PHE A 125 -7.37 -8.67 27.27
CA PHE A 125 -7.78 -7.31 26.91
C PHE A 125 -7.34 -6.90 25.51
N GLN A 126 -7.31 -7.84 24.57
CA GLN A 126 -7.14 -7.48 23.17
C GLN A 126 -8.34 -6.65 22.73
N LEU A 127 -8.06 -5.48 22.15
CA LEU A 127 -9.08 -4.76 21.39
C LEU A 127 -9.61 -5.73 20.33
N PRO A 128 -10.93 -5.83 20.14
CA PRO A 128 -11.51 -6.77 19.17
C PRO A 128 -10.96 -6.46 17.79
N MET A 129 -10.04 -7.31 17.33
CA MET A 129 -9.53 -7.24 15.97
C MET A 129 -10.63 -7.67 15.01
N GLN A 130 -10.64 -7.08 13.83
CA GLN A 130 -11.59 -7.41 12.77
C GLN A 130 -11.58 -8.91 12.50
N GLY A 131 -12.70 -9.61 12.79
CA GLY A 131 -12.83 -11.06 12.61
C GLY A 131 -13.03 -11.87 13.90
N SER A 132 -12.82 -11.28 15.08
CA SER A 132 -13.12 -11.95 16.36
C SER A 132 -14.64 -11.93 16.59
N TYR A 133 -15.26 -13.10 16.58
CA TYR A 133 -16.66 -13.26 16.94
C TYR A 133 -16.77 -13.28 18.47
N PHE A 134 -16.88 -12.11 19.09
CA PHE A 134 -17.38 -12.04 20.46
C PHE A 134 -18.90 -11.97 20.40
N ILE A 135 -19.56 -12.99 20.93
CA ILE A 135 -21.01 -12.99 21.10
C ILE A 135 -21.37 -11.83 22.02
N GLY A 136 -22.12 -10.86 21.52
CA GLY A 136 -22.63 -9.73 22.31
C GLY A 136 -21.89 -8.38 22.13
N ILE A 137 -20.82 -8.33 21.33
CA ILE A 137 -20.28 -7.05 20.88
C ILE A 137 -20.89 -6.74 19.52
N ASP A 138 -21.83 -5.82 19.49
CA ASP A 138 -22.36 -5.25 18.27
C ASP A 138 -21.16 -4.68 17.46
N ARG A 139 -21.08 -5.03 16.16
CA ARG A 139 -20.09 -4.45 15.25
C ARG A 139 -20.15 -2.91 15.22
N ASN A 140 -21.27 -2.36 15.63
CA ASN A 140 -21.46 -0.93 15.81
C ASN A 140 -21.00 -0.42 17.19
N ALA A 141 -20.47 -1.25 18.08
CA ALA A 141 -20.00 -0.81 19.40
C ALA A 141 -18.72 0.05 19.34
N PHE A 142 -18.02 0.13 18.20
CA PHE A 142 -17.11 1.23 17.93
C PHE A 142 -17.80 2.58 17.81
N SER A 143 -19.13 2.61 17.78
CA SER A 143 -19.94 3.83 17.91
C SER A 143 -19.92 4.44 19.31
N LEU A 144 -19.27 3.82 20.27
CA LEU A 144 -19.04 4.37 21.62
C LEU A 144 -17.69 5.09 21.75
N MET A 145 -16.93 5.26 20.67
CA MET A 145 -15.97 6.35 20.69
C MET A 145 -16.77 7.64 20.88
N PRO A 146 -16.44 8.46 21.91
CA PRO A 146 -17.12 9.74 22.08
C PRO A 146 -17.07 10.45 20.73
N GLU A 147 -18.19 11.03 20.31
CA GLU A 147 -18.23 11.91 19.16
C GLU A 147 -17.06 12.86 19.31
N VAL A 148 -16.02 12.62 18.55
CA VAL A 148 -14.95 13.58 18.49
C VAL A 148 -15.52 14.64 17.56
N ASP A 149 -16.08 15.70 18.13
CA ASP A 149 -16.51 16.90 17.41
C ASP A 149 -15.34 17.59 16.69
N ILE A 150 -14.15 17.03 16.82
CA ILE A 150 -12.93 17.51 16.21
C ILE A 150 -12.82 16.82 14.85
N LEU A 151 -13.15 17.54 13.80
CA LEU A 151 -12.79 17.16 12.44
C LEU A 151 -11.27 17.04 12.37
N PRO A 152 -10.71 15.98 11.75
CA PRO A 152 -9.31 15.98 11.40
C PRO A 152 -8.93 17.30 10.70
N GLU A 153 -7.76 17.83 10.98
CA GLU A 153 -7.28 19.11 10.39
C GLU A 153 -7.36 19.13 8.85
N GLN A 154 -7.34 17.93 8.24
CA GLN A 154 -7.43 17.75 6.80
C GLN A 154 -8.87 17.79 6.26
N LEU A 155 -9.88 17.92 7.11
CA LEU A 155 -11.27 17.94 6.69
C LEU A 155 -11.95 19.25 7.10
N THR A 156 -12.94 19.65 6.31
CA THR A 156 -13.80 20.80 6.60
C THR A 156 -15.27 20.42 6.50
N ASN A 157 -16.15 21.20 7.08
CA ASN A 157 -17.59 21.12 6.87
C ASN A 157 -18.11 22.18 5.87
N ASP A 158 -17.21 23.02 5.33
CA ASP A 158 -17.54 24.03 4.34
C ASP A 158 -17.61 23.41 2.93
N ASP A 159 -18.78 23.49 2.28
CA ASP A 159 -19.03 22.96 0.94
C ASP A 159 -18.47 23.83 -0.20
N ARG A 160 -18.09 25.09 0.09
CA ARG A 160 -17.55 26.02 -0.91
C ARG A 160 -16.09 25.73 -1.22
N GLU A 161 -15.31 25.34 -0.22
CA GLU A 161 -13.87 25.18 -0.30
C GLU A 161 -13.41 23.73 -0.48
N GLY A 162 -14.31 22.75 -0.31
CA GLY A 162 -13.94 21.35 -0.26
C GLY A 162 -14.66 20.44 -1.25
N LEU A 163 -14.10 19.25 -1.45
CA LEU A 163 -14.71 18.14 -2.17
C LEU A 163 -15.48 17.27 -1.20
N TYR A 164 -16.74 17.01 -1.52
CA TYR A 164 -17.58 16.17 -0.70
C TYR A 164 -17.10 14.72 -0.66
N LEU A 165 -16.78 14.20 0.51
CA LEU A 165 -16.40 12.81 0.75
C LEU A 165 -17.59 11.95 1.17
N GLY A 166 -18.47 12.47 2.00
CA GLY A 166 -19.55 11.71 2.57
C GLY A 166 -20.18 12.41 3.80
N ARG A 167 -20.81 11.60 4.63
CA ARG A 167 -21.36 12.05 5.91
C ARG A 167 -20.76 11.25 7.05
N SER A 168 -20.51 11.90 8.17
CA SER A 168 -20.18 11.20 9.41
C SER A 168 -21.31 10.23 9.78
N VAL A 169 -20.96 9.00 10.11
CA VAL A 169 -21.93 7.99 10.57
C VAL A 169 -22.53 8.39 11.92
N TYR A 170 -21.80 9.17 12.71
CA TYR A 170 -22.18 9.55 14.06
C TYR A 170 -23.02 10.82 14.13
N SER A 171 -22.57 11.89 13.47
CA SER A 171 -23.19 13.21 13.55
C SER A 171 -24.07 13.55 12.35
N SER A 172 -24.11 12.70 11.32
CA SER A 172 -24.71 13.01 10.00
C SER A 172 -24.14 14.27 9.33
N GLN A 173 -23.07 14.84 9.86
CA GLN A 173 -22.39 16.01 9.34
C GLN A 173 -21.76 15.69 7.99
N ARG A 174 -21.83 16.63 7.04
CA ARG A 174 -21.15 16.50 5.76
C ARG A 174 -19.67 16.75 5.95
N LEU A 175 -18.85 15.92 5.28
CA LEU A 175 -17.38 15.98 5.33
C LEU A 175 -16.84 16.33 3.95
N PHE A 176 -15.94 17.29 3.93
CA PHE A 176 -15.29 17.78 2.71
C PHE A 176 -13.76 17.80 2.90
N VAL A 177 -13.03 17.51 1.84
CA VAL A 177 -11.57 17.72 1.75
C VAL A 177 -11.31 19.06 1.09
N PRO A 178 -10.63 20.00 1.75
CA PRO A 178 -10.18 21.24 1.10
C PRO A 178 -9.33 20.94 -0.14
N LEU A 179 -9.50 21.74 -1.20
CA LEU A 179 -8.73 21.53 -2.45
C LEU A 179 -7.22 21.65 -2.22
N GLU A 180 -6.80 22.48 -1.28
CA GLU A 180 -5.39 22.66 -0.92
C GLU A 180 -4.75 21.37 -0.36
N GLN A 181 -5.54 20.53 0.33
CA GLN A 181 -5.04 19.25 0.84
C GLN A 181 -4.71 18.25 -0.26
N LEU A 182 -5.27 18.40 -1.46
CA LEU A 182 -4.98 17.54 -2.60
C LEU A 182 -3.63 17.86 -3.25
N LEU A 183 -3.03 19.01 -2.96
CA LEU A 183 -1.65 19.33 -3.34
C LEU A 183 -0.63 18.45 -2.61
N LEU A 184 -1.02 17.85 -1.48
CA LEU A 184 -0.17 16.97 -0.67
C LEU A 184 -0.20 15.50 -1.11
N HIS A 185 -0.78 15.20 -2.26
CA HIS A 185 -1.07 13.84 -2.73
C HIS A 185 -1.98 13.03 -1.80
N THR A 186 -2.78 12.15 -2.39
CA THR A 186 -3.81 11.42 -1.64
C THR A 186 -3.81 9.95 -2.00
N ALA A 187 -3.81 9.08 -0.99
CA ALA A 187 -3.98 7.64 -1.16
C ALA A 187 -5.37 7.19 -0.70
N VAL A 188 -6.09 6.48 -1.57
CA VAL A 188 -7.38 5.86 -1.28
C VAL A 188 -7.18 4.36 -1.08
N MET A 189 -7.23 3.92 0.17
CA MET A 189 -6.96 2.53 0.54
C MET A 189 -8.22 1.83 1.05
N GLY A 190 -8.31 0.54 0.81
CA GLY A 190 -9.42 -0.28 1.30
C GLY A 190 -9.47 -1.64 0.62
N LYS A 191 -10.17 -2.60 1.22
CA LYS A 191 -10.39 -3.93 0.65
C LYS A 191 -11.20 -3.84 -0.66
N SER A 192 -11.16 -4.90 -1.48
CA SER A 192 -12.02 -4.98 -2.66
C SER A 192 -13.50 -4.91 -2.25
N GLY A 193 -14.31 -4.20 -3.03
CA GLY A 193 -15.75 -4.07 -2.80
C GLY A 193 -16.19 -3.04 -1.75
N VAL A 194 -15.28 -2.35 -1.05
CA VAL A 194 -15.64 -1.33 -0.03
C VAL A 194 -16.05 0.03 -0.61
N GLY A 195 -16.05 0.19 -1.93
CA GLY A 195 -16.50 1.42 -2.58
C GLY A 195 -15.40 2.40 -3.01
N LYS A 196 -14.11 1.98 -3.07
CA LYS A 196 -13.00 2.83 -3.56
C LYS A 196 -13.32 3.48 -4.91
N THR A 197 -13.64 2.66 -5.92
CA THR A 197 -13.98 3.16 -7.28
C THR A 197 -15.21 4.06 -7.27
N THR A 198 -16.21 3.80 -6.41
CA THR A 198 -17.40 4.65 -6.26
C THR A 198 -17.02 6.03 -5.73
N LEU A 199 -16.16 6.09 -4.72
CA LEU A 199 -15.63 7.34 -4.19
C LEU A 199 -14.83 8.09 -5.26
N LEU A 200 -13.92 7.41 -5.96
CA LEU A 200 -13.12 8.01 -7.03
C LEU A 200 -14.01 8.59 -8.15
N LYS A 201 -15.02 7.86 -8.60
CA LYS A 201 -15.99 8.35 -9.60
C LYS A 201 -16.77 9.59 -9.12
N GLN A 202 -17.11 9.63 -7.84
CA GLN A 202 -17.74 10.80 -7.22
C GLN A 202 -16.78 12.00 -7.19
N LEU A 203 -15.53 11.80 -6.84
CA LEU A 203 -14.50 12.85 -6.84
C LEU A 203 -14.22 13.37 -8.26
N ILE A 204 -14.05 12.49 -9.24
CA ILE A 204 -13.87 12.86 -10.66
C ILE A 204 -15.01 13.75 -11.15
N THR A 205 -16.26 13.40 -10.79
CA THR A 205 -17.43 14.20 -11.16
C THR A 205 -17.37 15.59 -10.51
N GLN A 206 -16.87 15.70 -9.29
CA GLN A 206 -16.72 16.98 -8.59
C GLN A 206 -15.57 17.82 -9.18
N PHE A 207 -14.45 17.20 -9.55
CA PHE A 207 -13.34 17.86 -10.26
C PHE A 207 -13.82 18.47 -11.56
N GLN A 208 -14.51 17.68 -12.36
CA GLN A 208 -15.04 18.12 -13.65
C GLN A 208 -16.01 19.32 -13.51
N ARG A 209 -16.89 19.31 -12.49
CA ARG A 209 -17.79 20.44 -12.20
C ARG A 209 -17.06 21.71 -11.81
N ARG A 210 -15.87 21.60 -11.29
CA ARG A 210 -14.99 22.72 -10.92
C ARG A 210 -14.02 23.13 -12.03
N GLY A 211 -14.09 22.46 -13.18
CA GLY A 211 -13.18 22.72 -14.29
C GLY A 211 -11.73 22.25 -14.02
N ILE A 212 -11.53 21.34 -13.05
CA ILE A 212 -10.22 20.77 -12.76
C ILE A 212 -10.03 19.54 -13.64
N PRO A 213 -9.04 19.52 -14.54
CA PRO A 213 -8.74 18.40 -15.40
C PRO A 213 -8.30 17.16 -14.62
N VAL A 214 -8.66 15.97 -15.11
CA VAL A 214 -8.32 14.69 -14.50
C VAL A 214 -7.78 13.74 -15.54
N LEU A 215 -6.57 13.25 -15.33
CA LEU A 215 -6.01 12.12 -16.06
C LEU A 215 -6.14 10.85 -15.22
N ILE A 216 -6.73 9.81 -15.77
CA ILE A 216 -6.93 8.52 -15.10
C ILE A 216 -6.07 7.47 -15.78
N LEU A 217 -5.11 6.89 -15.05
CA LEU A 217 -4.37 5.70 -15.48
C LEU A 217 -5.10 4.46 -14.98
N GLU A 218 -5.58 3.63 -15.90
CA GLU A 218 -6.37 2.43 -15.61
C GLU A 218 -5.65 1.16 -16.09
N PRO A 219 -4.71 0.60 -15.28
CA PRO A 219 -3.86 -0.51 -15.70
C PRO A 219 -4.59 -1.85 -15.83
N VAL A 220 -5.68 -2.07 -15.11
CA VAL A 220 -6.29 -3.40 -14.98
C VAL A 220 -7.69 -3.47 -15.55
N LYS A 221 -8.57 -2.59 -15.10
CA LYS A 221 -10.01 -2.62 -15.39
C LYS A 221 -10.40 -1.57 -16.46
N ARG A 222 -11.69 -1.47 -16.77
CA ARG A 222 -12.28 -0.47 -17.64
C ARG A 222 -13.54 0.09 -17.00
N GLU A 223 -13.37 0.69 -15.82
CA GLU A 223 -14.50 1.11 -14.99
C GLU A 223 -14.88 2.59 -15.19
N TYR A 224 -13.97 3.40 -15.76
CA TYR A 224 -14.18 4.86 -15.88
C TYR A 224 -14.73 5.30 -17.22
N ARG A 225 -14.66 4.48 -18.25
CA ARG A 225 -15.11 4.80 -19.61
C ARG A 225 -16.53 5.38 -19.65
N ASP A 226 -17.50 4.70 -19.03
CA ASP A 226 -18.90 5.10 -19.06
C ASP A 226 -19.16 6.41 -18.31
N LEU A 227 -18.39 6.68 -17.28
CA LEU A 227 -18.45 7.93 -16.55
C LEU A 227 -17.90 9.07 -17.41
N VAL A 228 -16.70 8.88 -17.94
CA VAL A 228 -15.96 9.91 -18.69
C VAL A 228 -16.64 10.22 -20.01
N ALA A 229 -17.21 9.25 -20.70
CA ALA A 229 -17.94 9.45 -21.94
C ALA A 229 -19.16 10.40 -21.82
N ARG A 230 -19.64 10.63 -20.60
CA ARG A 230 -20.76 11.57 -20.32
C ARG A 230 -20.27 12.96 -19.92
N MET A 231 -18.96 13.16 -19.81
CA MET A 231 -18.37 14.43 -19.40
C MET A 231 -17.99 15.26 -20.63
N LYS A 232 -18.07 16.57 -20.47
CA LYS A 232 -17.60 17.50 -21.48
C LYS A 232 -16.08 17.45 -21.58
N ASP A 233 -15.55 17.63 -22.78
CA ASP A 233 -14.10 17.64 -23.06
C ASP A 233 -13.39 16.37 -22.55
N SER A 234 -14.03 15.21 -22.74
CA SER A 234 -13.54 13.93 -22.29
C SER A 234 -12.90 13.11 -23.41
N ARG A 235 -11.87 12.33 -23.06
CA ARG A 235 -11.15 11.46 -23.99
C ARG A 235 -10.85 10.11 -23.35
N VAL A 236 -11.05 9.03 -24.11
CA VAL A 236 -10.67 7.69 -23.70
C VAL A 236 -9.63 7.17 -24.66
N PHE A 237 -8.38 7.19 -24.24
CA PHE A 237 -7.25 6.64 -24.97
C PHE A 237 -7.16 5.13 -24.75
N THR A 238 -7.00 4.38 -25.81
CA THR A 238 -6.88 2.93 -25.76
C THR A 238 -5.66 2.49 -26.56
N VAL A 239 -4.97 1.49 -26.04
CA VAL A 239 -3.82 0.91 -26.75
C VAL A 239 -4.32 0.02 -27.87
N GLU A 240 -3.77 0.19 -29.08
CA GLU A 240 -4.03 -0.60 -30.30
C GLU A 240 -5.50 -0.66 -30.76
N ARG A 241 -6.38 0.16 -30.23
CA ARG A 241 -7.79 0.21 -30.65
C ARG A 241 -8.08 1.42 -31.52
N PRO A 242 -9.07 1.31 -32.45
CA PRO A 242 -9.29 2.34 -33.47
C PRO A 242 -10.06 3.59 -32.98
N VAL A 243 -10.46 3.70 -31.72
CA VAL A 243 -11.31 4.83 -31.27
C VAL A 243 -10.49 6.10 -31.11
N ILE A 244 -9.66 6.18 -30.08
CA ILE A 244 -8.62 7.20 -29.92
C ILE A 244 -7.35 6.43 -29.55
N PRO A 245 -6.45 6.21 -30.50
CA PRO A 245 -5.23 5.47 -30.20
C PRO A 245 -4.33 6.29 -29.27
N LEU A 246 -3.78 5.64 -28.27
CA LEU A 246 -2.69 6.20 -27.50
C LEU A 246 -1.41 6.09 -28.32
N LEU A 247 -0.81 7.22 -28.66
CA LEU A 247 0.46 7.28 -29.34
C LEU A 247 1.54 7.64 -28.33
N ILE A 248 2.57 6.79 -28.21
CA ILE A 248 3.72 7.03 -27.32
C ILE A 248 5.00 6.81 -28.12
N ASN A 249 5.63 7.91 -28.49
CA ASN A 249 7.01 7.86 -28.92
C ASN A 249 7.91 8.11 -27.69
N PRO A 250 8.65 7.11 -27.19
CA PRO A 250 9.52 7.29 -26.02
C PRO A 250 10.58 8.38 -26.23
N PHE A 251 10.94 8.63 -27.48
CA PHE A 251 11.99 9.56 -27.88
C PHE A 251 11.47 10.97 -28.22
N TYR A 252 10.17 11.19 -28.10
CA TYR A 252 9.59 12.52 -28.24
C TYR A 252 9.86 13.33 -26.97
N VAL A 253 10.75 14.30 -27.08
CA VAL A 253 11.07 15.22 -25.98
C VAL A 253 9.91 16.21 -25.83
N PRO A 254 9.32 16.35 -24.65
CA PRO A 254 8.24 17.32 -24.43
C PRO A 254 8.70 18.75 -24.79
N LYS A 255 7.71 19.58 -25.14
CA LYS A 255 7.96 20.97 -25.52
C LYS A 255 8.70 21.73 -24.41
N ASP A 256 9.60 22.62 -24.80
CA ASP A 256 10.40 23.45 -23.87
C ASP A 256 11.28 22.69 -22.87
N VAL A 257 11.49 21.38 -23.09
CA VAL A 257 12.35 20.54 -22.25
C VAL A 257 13.66 20.27 -22.97
N PRO A 258 14.83 20.57 -22.38
CA PRO A 258 16.13 20.17 -22.94
C PRO A 258 16.31 18.66 -22.95
N LEU A 259 16.91 18.10 -24.02
CA LEU A 259 17.18 16.68 -24.14
C LEU A 259 17.95 16.11 -22.93
N GLY A 260 18.94 16.84 -22.41
CA GLY A 260 19.75 16.40 -21.28
C GLY A 260 18.95 16.06 -20.04
N GLU A 261 17.89 16.82 -19.76
CA GLU A 261 16.98 16.56 -18.63
C GLU A 261 16.08 15.35 -18.90
N TYR A 262 15.55 15.22 -20.12
CA TYR A 262 14.64 14.16 -20.49
C TYR A 262 15.33 12.78 -20.59
N ARG A 263 16.58 12.73 -21.08
CA ARG A 263 17.33 11.49 -21.37
C ARG A 263 17.53 10.58 -20.17
N SER A 264 17.83 11.15 -19.01
CA SER A 264 18.01 10.38 -17.76
C SER A 264 16.70 9.76 -17.28
N SER A 265 15.62 10.52 -17.39
CA SER A 265 14.27 10.05 -17.05
C SER A 265 13.80 8.95 -18.01
N LEU A 266 14.11 9.08 -19.29
CA LEU A 266 13.80 8.06 -20.31
C LEU A 266 14.49 6.72 -20.00
N LEU A 267 15.79 6.74 -19.65
CA LEU A 267 16.50 5.53 -19.24
C LEU A 267 15.86 4.89 -18.00
N SER A 268 15.45 5.71 -17.05
CA SER A 268 14.73 5.24 -15.84
C SER A 268 13.40 4.59 -16.18
N ALA A 269 12.65 5.12 -17.15
CA ALA A 269 11.41 4.50 -17.62
C ALA A 269 11.64 3.11 -18.26
N PHE A 270 12.69 2.96 -19.08
CA PHE A 270 13.04 1.64 -19.61
C PHE A 270 13.46 0.66 -18.51
N LYS A 271 14.24 1.10 -17.52
CA LYS A 271 14.62 0.28 -16.37
C LYS A 271 13.42 -0.10 -15.49
N ALA A 272 12.42 0.73 -15.41
CA ALA A 272 11.19 0.45 -14.66
C ALA A 272 10.27 -0.55 -15.36
N ALA A 273 10.37 -0.65 -16.69
CA ALA A 273 9.53 -1.52 -17.49
C ALA A 273 10.16 -2.87 -17.78
N PHE A 274 11.49 -2.88 -17.96
CA PHE A 274 12.22 -4.07 -18.38
C PHE A 274 13.29 -4.46 -17.36
N SER A 275 13.38 -5.75 -17.07
CA SER A 275 14.56 -6.30 -16.40
C SER A 275 15.75 -6.16 -17.35
N LEU A 276 16.64 -5.24 -17.02
CA LEU A 276 17.86 -4.97 -17.80
C LEU A 276 19.08 -5.40 -16.97
N PRO A 277 19.49 -6.67 -17.00
CA PRO A 277 20.70 -7.10 -16.31
C PRO A 277 21.93 -6.43 -16.92
N ASP A 278 22.98 -6.25 -16.11
CA ASP A 278 24.25 -5.72 -16.58
C ASP A 278 24.81 -6.58 -17.73
N PRO A 279 25.33 -5.95 -18.79
CA PRO A 279 25.58 -4.50 -18.98
C PRO A 279 24.52 -3.77 -19.83
N LEU A 280 23.30 -4.32 -19.98
CA LEU A 280 22.24 -3.73 -20.82
C LEU A 280 21.93 -2.27 -20.48
N PRO A 281 21.83 -1.83 -19.21
CA PRO A 281 21.53 -0.43 -18.90
C PRO A 281 22.52 0.56 -19.53
N ALA A 282 23.82 0.25 -19.48
CA ALA A 282 24.86 1.09 -20.07
C ALA A 282 24.79 1.10 -21.61
N LEU A 283 24.38 0.00 -22.22
CA LEU A 283 24.19 -0.08 -23.67
C LEU A 283 22.94 0.67 -24.12
N PHE A 284 21.85 0.62 -23.34
CA PHE A 284 20.66 1.44 -23.58
C PHE A 284 20.99 2.93 -23.51
N GLU A 285 21.71 3.36 -22.49
CA GLU A 285 22.15 4.75 -22.35
C GLU A 285 22.98 5.23 -23.56
N LYS A 286 23.96 4.42 -23.98
CA LYS A 286 24.76 4.72 -25.19
C LYS A 286 23.91 4.76 -26.45
N ALA A 287 22.98 3.83 -26.60
CA ALA A 287 22.11 3.76 -27.77
C ALA A 287 21.13 4.94 -27.82
N ILE A 288 20.58 5.37 -26.69
CA ILE A 288 19.76 6.56 -26.58
C ILE A 288 20.58 7.78 -27.04
N ALA A 289 21.79 7.96 -26.49
CA ALA A 289 22.65 9.06 -26.87
C ALA A 289 23.01 9.02 -28.37
N GLU A 290 23.39 7.85 -28.92
CA GLU A 290 23.71 7.67 -30.35
C GLU A 290 22.48 7.99 -31.23
N ALA A 291 21.28 7.51 -30.86
CA ALA A 291 20.08 7.74 -31.63
C ALA A 291 19.75 9.23 -31.74
N TYR A 292 19.81 9.97 -30.63
CA TYR A 292 19.59 11.41 -30.65
C TYR A 292 20.68 12.16 -31.45
N THR A 293 21.94 11.83 -31.24
CA THR A 293 23.06 12.48 -31.97
C THR A 293 22.94 12.27 -33.49
N LEU A 294 22.55 11.07 -33.95
CA LEU A 294 22.34 10.78 -35.37
C LEU A 294 21.19 11.59 -36.00
N ASN A 295 20.26 12.07 -35.16
CA ASN A 295 19.13 12.88 -35.59
C ASN A 295 19.33 14.39 -35.25
N GLY A 296 20.56 14.82 -35.05
CA GLY A 296 20.93 16.22 -34.92
C GLY A 296 20.73 16.83 -33.53
N TRP A 297 20.38 16.02 -32.51
CA TRP A 297 20.15 16.48 -31.17
C TRP A 297 21.43 16.64 -30.36
N THR A 298 21.47 17.65 -29.52
CA THR A 298 22.46 17.90 -28.47
C THR A 298 21.77 17.97 -27.11
N ASP A 299 22.49 17.91 -26.02
CA ASP A 299 21.89 17.93 -24.68
C ASP A 299 21.07 19.21 -24.37
N ILE A 300 21.34 20.32 -25.07
CA ILE A 300 20.60 21.57 -24.94
C ILE A 300 19.44 21.71 -25.94
N SER A 301 19.34 20.81 -26.92
CA SER A 301 18.29 20.86 -27.94
C SER A 301 16.91 20.61 -27.35
N THR A 302 15.92 21.30 -27.90
CA THR A 302 14.49 21.12 -27.61
C THR A 302 13.76 20.59 -28.85
N SER A 303 12.54 20.13 -28.70
CA SER A 303 11.72 19.64 -29.82
C SER A 303 11.31 20.71 -30.83
N GLU A 304 11.55 22.00 -30.54
CA GLU A 304 11.24 23.13 -31.42
C GLU A 304 12.44 23.55 -32.29
N ASP A 305 13.63 22.98 -32.05
CA ASP A 305 14.84 23.31 -32.81
C ASP A 305 14.70 22.77 -34.25
N GLY A 306 14.82 23.66 -35.24
CA GLY A 306 14.59 23.31 -36.64
C GLY A 306 15.64 22.37 -37.27
N ASN A 307 16.73 22.07 -36.57
CA ASN A 307 17.83 21.21 -37.01
C ASN A 307 17.75 19.78 -36.42
N VAL A 308 16.73 19.49 -35.61
CA VAL A 308 16.56 18.16 -35.01
C VAL A 308 15.50 17.35 -35.78
N SER A 309 15.69 16.06 -35.87
CA SER A 309 14.72 15.13 -36.44
C SER A 309 14.13 14.22 -35.37
N ILE A 310 12.81 14.02 -35.44
CA ILE A 310 12.14 13.07 -34.56
C ILE A 310 12.30 11.67 -35.17
N PHE A 311 12.61 10.69 -34.35
CA PHE A 311 12.79 9.29 -34.74
C PHE A 311 11.87 8.38 -33.93
N ASP A 312 11.63 7.17 -34.43
CA ASP A 312 10.75 6.19 -33.81
C ASP A 312 11.49 5.06 -33.08
N MET A 313 10.73 4.13 -32.51
CA MET A 313 11.29 2.96 -31.81
C MET A 313 12.11 2.05 -32.74
N SER A 314 11.75 1.94 -34.05
CA SER A 314 12.51 1.14 -35.01
C SER A 314 13.90 1.73 -35.27
N ASP A 315 14.00 3.07 -35.33
CA ASP A 315 15.27 3.79 -35.44
C ASP A 315 16.16 3.52 -34.22
N PHE A 316 15.57 3.60 -33.04
CA PHE A 316 16.26 3.28 -31.78
C PHE A 316 16.76 1.82 -31.76
N VAL A 317 15.94 0.84 -32.15
CA VAL A 317 16.37 -0.57 -32.24
C VAL A 317 17.58 -0.71 -33.16
N ARG A 318 17.61 0.02 -34.29
CA ARG A 318 18.77 0.04 -35.20
C ARG A 318 20.02 0.62 -34.54
N ALA A 319 19.88 1.72 -33.81
CA ALA A 319 20.99 2.30 -33.06
C ALA A 319 21.49 1.34 -31.97
N PHE A 320 20.59 0.75 -31.21
CA PHE A 320 20.92 -0.23 -30.17
C PHE A 320 21.70 -1.44 -30.72
N LYS A 321 21.24 -2.03 -31.84
CA LYS A 321 21.96 -3.11 -32.53
C LYS A 321 23.36 -2.69 -32.98
N ARG A 322 23.54 -1.46 -33.46
CA ARG A 322 24.85 -0.90 -33.82
C ARG A 322 25.78 -0.77 -32.61
N VAL A 323 25.27 -0.24 -31.49
CA VAL A 323 26.05 -0.10 -30.27
C VAL A 323 26.54 -1.46 -29.76
N ILE A 324 25.68 -2.48 -29.77
CA ILE A 324 26.06 -3.85 -29.38
C ILE A 324 27.13 -4.40 -30.36
N SER A 325 26.93 -4.26 -31.67
CA SER A 325 27.87 -4.80 -32.64
C SER A 325 29.26 -4.18 -32.55
N ARG A 326 29.35 -2.87 -32.21
CA ARG A 326 30.62 -2.13 -32.04
C ARG A 326 31.26 -2.34 -30.67
N SER A 327 30.58 -2.96 -29.73
CA SER A 327 31.12 -3.21 -28.40
C SER A 327 32.29 -4.21 -28.45
N SER A 328 33.16 -4.20 -27.45
CA SER A 328 34.31 -5.12 -27.34
C SER A 328 33.96 -6.49 -26.73
N TYR A 329 32.68 -6.77 -26.50
CA TYR A 329 32.23 -8.05 -25.92
C TYR A 329 32.39 -9.21 -26.90
N SER A 330 32.50 -10.43 -26.37
CA SER A 330 32.53 -11.67 -27.19
C SER A 330 31.24 -11.85 -28.00
N ASN A 331 31.28 -12.62 -29.07
CA ASN A 331 30.10 -12.88 -29.91
C ASN A 331 28.97 -13.54 -29.15
N GLU A 332 29.24 -14.40 -28.19
CA GLU A 332 28.26 -15.03 -27.32
C GLU A 332 27.55 -14.00 -26.46
N VAL A 333 28.32 -13.12 -25.79
CA VAL A 333 27.79 -12.05 -24.98
C VAL A 333 26.96 -11.06 -25.80
N LYS A 334 27.42 -10.70 -27.01
CA LYS A 334 26.64 -9.90 -27.96
C LYS A 334 25.32 -10.58 -28.34
N GLY A 335 25.33 -11.89 -28.57
CA GLY A 335 24.12 -12.69 -28.85
C GLY A 335 23.11 -12.60 -27.71
N ASN A 336 23.55 -12.75 -26.47
CA ASN A 336 22.73 -12.64 -25.28
C ASN A 336 22.15 -11.23 -25.11
N MET A 337 22.94 -10.18 -25.35
CA MET A 337 22.48 -8.80 -25.32
C MET A 337 21.46 -8.48 -26.41
N MET A 338 21.65 -9.02 -27.63
CA MET A 338 20.67 -8.91 -28.71
C MET A 338 19.34 -9.57 -28.31
N SER A 339 19.40 -10.77 -27.74
CA SER A 339 18.22 -11.50 -27.29
C SER A 339 17.52 -10.79 -26.11
N GLY A 340 18.27 -10.36 -25.09
CA GLY A 340 17.74 -9.73 -23.90
C GLY A 340 17.23 -8.31 -24.10
N GLY A 341 17.78 -7.57 -25.07
CA GLY A 341 17.43 -6.17 -25.30
C GLY A 341 16.67 -5.92 -26.61
N ALA A 342 17.34 -6.19 -27.76
CA ALA A 342 16.78 -5.85 -29.06
C ALA A 342 15.51 -6.63 -29.41
N PHE A 343 15.42 -7.90 -29.05
CA PHE A 343 14.20 -8.69 -29.27
C PHE A 343 13.02 -8.24 -28.40
N ARG A 344 13.27 -7.81 -27.16
CA ARG A 344 12.19 -7.24 -26.31
C ARG A 344 11.62 -5.98 -26.92
N LEU A 345 12.48 -5.07 -27.39
CA LEU A 345 12.06 -3.86 -28.08
C LEU A 345 11.33 -4.18 -29.38
N GLN A 346 11.82 -5.16 -30.15
CA GLN A 346 11.16 -5.60 -31.37
C GLN A 346 9.78 -6.20 -31.10
N SER A 347 9.66 -7.04 -30.07
CA SER A 347 8.37 -7.60 -29.62
C SER A 347 7.37 -6.50 -29.21
N LEU A 348 7.84 -5.43 -28.59
CA LEU A 348 7.00 -4.27 -28.25
C LEU A 348 6.43 -3.62 -29.51
N ILE A 349 7.27 -3.40 -30.54
CA ILE A 349 6.85 -2.84 -31.83
C ILE A 349 5.84 -3.75 -32.52
N GLU A 350 6.09 -5.07 -32.53
CA GLU A 350 5.21 -6.04 -33.20
C GLU A 350 3.84 -6.19 -32.52
N ARG A 351 3.81 -6.14 -31.21
CA ARG A 351 2.56 -6.27 -30.43
C ARG A 351 1.73 -4.98 -30.38
N CYS A 352 2.39 -3.83 -30.34
CA CYS A 352 1.76 -2.52 -30.21
C CYS A 352 2.31 -1.53 -31.25
N PRO A 353 2.19 -1.82 -32.57
CA PRO A 353 2.83 -1.04 -33.62
C PRO A 353 2.29 0.40 -33.68
N ARG A 354 0.98 0.59 -33.46
CA ARG A 354 0.37 1.93 -33.50
C ARG A 354 0.76 2.79 -32.31
N THR A 355 0.97 2.15 -31.16
CA THR A 355 1.30 2.88 -29.92
C THR A 355 2.76 3.28 -29.88
N PHE A 356 3.72 2.36 -30.17
CA PHE A 356 5.12 2.59 -29.93
C PHE A 356 5.95 2.85 -31.19
N ASN A 357 5.50 2.43 -32.38
CA ASN A 357 6.24 2.63 -33.61
C ASN A 357 5.69 3.84 -34.41
N THR A 358 5.85 4.99 -33.83
CA THR A 358 5.33 6.26 -34.35
C THR A 358 6.32 7.39 -34.08
N ILE A 359 6.39 8.35 -34.98
CA ILE A 359 7.12 9.61 -34.78
C ILE A 359 6.29 10.63 -33.99
N HIS A 360 5.00 10.39 -33.80
CA HIS A 360 4.11 11.26 -33.05
C HIS A 360 3.91 10.74 -31.64
N SER A 361 3.64 11.62 -30.71
CA SER A 361 3.22 11.28 -29.35
C SER A 361 1.93 12.02 -29.02
N THR A 362 1.04 11.39 -28.27
CA THR A 362 -0.09 12.10 -27.66
C THR A 362 0.50 13.18 -26.76
N SER A 363 0.10 14.43 -26.98
CA SER A 363 0.66 15.54 -26.23
C SER A 363 0.27 15.47 -24.75
N VAL A 364 1.13 15.98 -23.89
CA VAL A 364 0.83 16.06 -22.45
C VAL A 364 -0.34 16.99 -22.21
N GLU A 365 -0.45 18.06 -22.98
CA GLU A 365 -1.59 18.98 -22.96
C GLU A 365 -2.90 18.25 -23.25
N ASP A 366 -2.91 17.34 -24.24
CA ASP A 366 -4.08 16.53 -24.54
C ASP A 366 -4.47 15.57 -23.41
N LEU A 367 -3.47 15.06 -22.69
CA LEU A 367 -3.69 14.17 -21.54
C LEU A 367 -4.17 14.95 -20.31
N LEU A 368 -3.71 16.17 -20.12
CA LEU A 368 -4.03 17.01 -18.98
C LEU A 368 -5.15 18.03 -19.23
N ASN A 369 -5.82 17.97 -20.40
CA ASN A 369 -6.95 18.83 -20.72
C ASN A 369 -8.28 18.07 -20.59
N GLY A 370 -9.18 18.60 -19.76
CA GLY A 370 -10.48 18.00 -19.53
C GLY A 370 -10.41 16.72 -18.66
N CYS A 371 -11.09 15.66 -19.08
CA CYS A 371 -11.05 14.38 -18.40
C CYS A 371 -10.56 13.29 -19.35
N ALA A 372 -9.39 12.75 -19.11
CA ALA A 372 -8.77 11.73 -19.94
C ALA A 372 -8.61 10.40 -19.18
N VAL A 373 -8.85 9.28 -19.88
CA VAL A 373 -8.61 7.93 -19.34
C VAL A 373 -7.63 7.23 -20.27
N LEU A 374 -6.58 6.65 -19.69
CA LEU A 374 -5.66 5.73 -20.36
C LEU A 374 -5.98 4.30 -19.97
N GLU A 375 -6.64 3.57 -20.86
CA GLU A 375 -6.98 2.16 -20.66
C GLU A 375 -5.83 1.25 -21.11
N MET A 376 -5.24 0.56 -20.15
CA MET A 376 -4.10 -0.33 -20.38
C MET A 376 -4.42 -1.82 -20.14
N GLY A 377 -5.69 -2.15 -19.89
CA GLY A 377 -6.10 -3.52 -19.50
C GLY A 377 -5.78 -4.62 -20.52
N SER A 378 -5.50 -4.29 -21.78
CA SER A 378 -5.10 -5.25 -22.82
C SER A 378 -3.59 -5.46 -22.93
N LEU A 379 -2.79 -4.73 -22.19
CA LEU A 379 -1.34 -4.80 -22.23
C LEU A 379 -0.78 -5.86 -21.28
N GLU A 380 0.38 -6.40 -21.62
CA GLU A 380 1.21 -7.22 -20.73
C GLU A 380 1.81 -6.35 -19.60
N PRO A 381 2.22 -6.94 -18.48
CA PRO A 381 2.75 -6.17 -17.33
C PRO A 381 3.91 -5.23 -17.70
N GLU A 382 4.90 -5.69 -18.47
CA GLU A 382 6.03 -4.86 -18.93
C GLU A 382 5.56 -3.64 -19.76
N GLN A 383 4.57 -3.85 -20.63
CA GLN A 383 4.02 -2.79 -21.48
C GLN A 383 3.23 -1.77 -20.64
N LYS A 384 2.45 -2.23 -19.65
CA LYS A 384 1.74 -1.36 -18.70
C LYS A 384 2.72 -0.48 -17.94
N SER A 385 3.80 -1.09 -17.43
CA SER A 385 4.85 -0.38 -16.71
C SER A 385 5.52 0.66 -17.61
N LEU A 386 5.83 0.31 -18.86
CA LEU A 386 6.45 1.25 -19.81
C LEU A 386 5.52 2.42 -20.15
N VAL A 387 4.25 2.16 -20.49
CA VAL A 387 3.27 3.20 -20.78
C VAL A 387 3.10 4.14 -19.60
N SER A 388 2.95 3.58 -18.39
CA SER A 388 2.80 4.36 -17.16
C SER A 388 4.04 5.20 -16.88
N ALA A 389 5.24 4.60 -16.97
CA ALA A 389 6.51 5.29 -16.73
C ALA A 389 6.71 6.43 -17.74
N LEU A 390 6.53 6.18 -19.04
CA LEU A 390 6.68 7.18 -20.09
C LEU A 390 5.67 8.31 -19.93
N THR A 391 4.42 8.00 -19.60
CA THR A 391 3.39 9.00 -19.34
C THR A 391 3.78 9.88 -18.16
N LEU A 392 4.20 9.29 -17.05
CA LEU A 392 4.58 10.02 -15.84
C LEU A 392 5.82 10.90 -16.05
N ILE A 393 6.88 10.41 -16.70
CA ILE A 393 8.07 11.24 -16.96
C ILE A 393 7.77 12.39 -17.93
N SER A 394 6.90 12.17 -18.92
CA SER A 394 6.48 13.23 -19.85
C SER A 394 5.68 14.32 -19.14
N ILE A 395 4.75 13.93 -18.25
CA ILE A 395 3.99 14.85 -17.41
C ILE A 395 4.94 15.63 -16.49
N LEU A 396 5.86 14.96 -15.82
CA LEU A 396 6.82 15.59 -14.91
C LEU A 396 7.68 16.63 -15.67
N ALA A 397 8.24 16.24 -16.82
CA ALA A 397 9.04 17.12 -17.64
C ALA A 397 8.23 18.35 -18.12
N TYR A 398 7.01 18.15 -18.58
CA TYR A 398 6.11 19.22 -19.00
C TYR A 398 5.74 20.16 -17.85
N LEU A 399 5.40 19.61 -16.67
CA LEU A 399 5.04 20.43 -15.52
C LEU A 399 6.24 21.25 -15.01
N LYS A 400 7.46 20.69 -15.07
CA LYS A 400 8.68 21.44 -14.73
C LYS A 400 8.94 22.61 -15.67
N SER A 401 8.76 22.42 -16.98
CA SER A 401 8.98 23.47 -17.98
C SER A 401 7.91 24.57 -17.93
N THR A 402 6.67 24.20 -17.56
CA THR A 402 5.51 25.11 -17.51
C THR A 402 5.20 25.66 -16.13
N ARG A 403 6.01 25.32 -15.10
CA ARG A 403 5.74 25.63 -13.69
C ARG A 403 5.57 27.12 -13.45
N GLN A 404 4.42 27.50 -12.96
CA GLN A 404 4.14 28.82 -12.41
C GLN A 404 4.12 28.71 -10.88
N SER A 405 4.59 29.74 -10.20
CA SER A 405 4.75 29.76 -8.73
C SER A 405 3.45 29.91 -7.93
N ASP A 406 2.28 29.77 -8.55
CA ASP A 406 1.01 29.79 -7.85
C ASP A 406 0.68 28.40 -7.26
N HIS A 407 0.38 28.32 -5.99
CA HIS A 407 0.00 27.11 -5.28
C HIS A 407 -1.47 26.71 -5.56
N ARG A 408 -1.86 26.61 -6.85
CA ARG A 408 -3.21 26.23 -7.23
C ARG A 408 -3.25 24.81 -7.78
N LEU A 409 -4.27 24.06 -7.39
CA LEU A 409 -4.56 22.76 -7.98
C LEU A 409 -5.00 22.92 -9.44
N ARG A 410 -4.15 22.49 -10.38
CA ARG A 410 -4.37 22.66 -11.83
C ARG A 410 -4.91 21.42 -12.50
N ASN A 411 -4.47 20.26 -12.08
CA ASN A 411 -4.85 18.97 -12.63
C ASN A 411 -4.69 17.86 -11.59
N ILE A 412 -5.37 16.75 -11.83
CA ILE A 412 -5.27 15.55 -11.00
C ILE A 412 -4.79 14.39 -11.89
N VAL A 413 -3.79 13.68 -11.44
CA VAL A 413 -3.41 12.38 -12.00
C VAL A 413 -3.89 11.30 -11.04
N LEU A 414 -4.83 10.49 -11.48
CA LEU A 414 -5.41 9.39 -10.72
C LEU A 414 -4.86 8.07 -11.24
N ILE A 415 -4.24 7.29 -10.38
CA ILE A 415 -3.74 5.94 -10.70
C ILE A 415 -4.63 4.95 -9.99
N ASP A 416 -5.49 4.25 -10.73
CA ASP A 416 -6.33 3.20 -10.16
C ASP A 416 -5.54 1.89 -10.09
N GLU A 417 -5.83 1.06 -9.08
CA GLU A 417 -5.12 -0.21 -8.83
C GLU A 417 -3.59 -0.05 -8.91
N ALA A 418 -3.06 1.01 -8.27
CA ALA A 418 -1.62 1.35 -8.30
C ALA A 418 -0.71 0.17 -7.92
N HIS A 419 -1.22 -0.79 -7.13
CA HIS A 419 -0.50 -2.02 -6.80
C HIS A 419 -0.12 -2.82 -8.05
N ALA A 420 -0.92 -2.79 -9.13
CA ALA A 420 -0.60 -3.48 -10.38
C ALA A 420 0.67 -2.95 -11.08
N LEU A 421 1.12 -1.75 -10.70
CA LEU A 421 2.36 -1.13 -11.16
C LEU A 421 3.50 -1.27 -10.12
N LEU A 422 3.17 -1.59 -8.87
CA LEU A 422 4.09 -1.61 -7.72
C LEU A 422 4.18 -2.99 -7.06
N ASP A 423 3.47 -4.01 -7.58
CA ASP A 423 3.27 -5.28 -6.90
C ASP A 423 4.60 -6.04 -6.72
N GLN A 424 4.94 -6.27 -5.45
CA GLN A 424 5.96 -7.21 -5.03
C GLN A 424 5.25 -8.51 -4.63
N GLY A 425 4.83 -9.33 -5.62
CA GLY A 425 4.20 -10.61 -5.32
C GLY A 425 5.01 -11.44 -4.32
N GLU A 426 4.35 -12.08 -3.38
CA GLU A 426 4.99 -13.07 -2.51
C GLU A 426 5.61 -14.17 -3.41
N GLY A 427 6.94 -14.25 -3.42
CA GLY A 427 7.70 -15.15 -4.30
C GLY A 427 8.30 -14.49 -5.54
N ALA A 428 8.19 -13.15 -5.68
CA ALA A 428 8.84 -12.41 -6.77
C ALA A 428 10.35 -12.68 -6.85
N THR A 429 10.85 -12.88 -8.06
CA THR A 429 12.26 -13.04 -8.34
C THR A 429 13.05 -11.77 -7.96
N GLN A 430 14.38 -11.89 -7.84
CA GLN A 430 15.22 -10.70 -7.59
C GLN A 430 15.09 -9.66 -8.71
N GLU A 431 14.87 -10.09 -9.94
CA GLU A 431 14.66 -9.21 -11.09
C GLU A 431 13.35 -8.44 -11.00
N GLU A 432 12.24 -9.10 -10.64
CA GLU A 432 10.94 -8.45 -10.42
C GLU A 432 10.98 -7.45 -9.27
N LYS A 433 11.70 -7.77 -8.20
CA LYS A 433 11.93 -6.83 -7.09
C LYS A 433 12.71 -5.59 -7.52
N ALA A 434 13.70 -5.75 -8.39
CA ALA A 434 14.48 -4.63 -8.92
C ALA A 434 13.62 -3.73 -9.84
N LEU A 435 12.79 -4.30 -10.70
CA LEU A 435 11.85 -3.56 -11.56
C LEU A 435 10.87 -2.75 -10.72
N ASN A 436 10.24 -3.37 -9.75
CA ASN A 436 9.26 -2.73 -8.88
C ASN A 436 9.90 -1.62 -8.02
N SER A 437 11.15 -1.81 -7.57
CA SER A 437 11.88 -0.76 -6.86
C SER A 437 12.17 0.45 -7.76
N THR A 438 12.48 0.23 -9.03
CA THR A 438 12.72 1.30 -10.00
C THR A 438 11.44 2.05 -10.34
N MET A 439 10.31 1.34 -10.54
CA MET A 439 9.00 1.95 -10.75
C MET A 439 8.55 2.73 -9.51
N THR A 440 8.74 2.16 -8.32
CA THR A 440 8.46 2.83 -7.05
C THR A 440 9.27 4.11 -6.91
N GLN A 441 10.58 4.07 -7.22
CA GLN A 441 11.44 5.25 -7.17
C GLN A 441 11.01 6.31 -8.18
N LEU A 442 10.62 5.91 -9.39
CA LEU A 442 10.09 6.83 -10.39
C LEU A 442 8.81 7.49 -9.91
N MET A 443 7.88 6.74 -9.33
CA MET A 443 6.66 7.30 -8.74
C MET A 443 6.96 8.23 -7.57
N ILE A 444 7.89 7.87 -6.69
CA ILE A 444 8.33 8.74 -5.60
C ILE A 444 8.87 10.06 -6.17
N ASN A 445 9.74 10.01 -7.17
CA ASN A 445 10.28 11.22 -7.79
C ASN A 445 9.17 12.08 -8.38
N VAL A 446 8.20 11.48 -9.10
CA VAL A 446 7.03 12.20 -9.62
C VAL A 446 6.24 12.87 -8.49
N ILE A 447 6.00 12.16 -7.39
CA ILE A 447 5.26 12.67 -6.22
C ILE A 447 6.02 13.79 -5.50
N THR A 448 7.35 13.70 -5.41
CA THR A 448 8.15 14.69 -4.67
C THR A 448 8.51 15.93 -5.48
N GLU A 449 8.43 15.87 -6.82
CA GLU A 449 8.86 16.94 -7.70
C GLU A 449 7.70 17.76 -8.32
N ILE A 450 6.47 17.24 -8.24
CA ILE A 450 5.26 17.94 -8.67
C ILE A 450 4.60 18.67 -7.52
#